data_be4635b293e2a6ede638967a1ce75a7e
#
_entry.id   be4635b293e2a6ede638967a1ce75a7e
#
_cell.length_a   1.000
_cell.length_b   1.000
_cell.length_c   1.000
_cell.angle_alpha   90.00
_cell.angle_beta   90.00
_cell.angle_gamma   90.00
#
_symmetry.space_group_name_H-M   'P 1'
#
loop_
_entity.id
_entity.type
_entity.pdbx_description
1 polymer ?
#
loop_
_entity_poly.entity_id
_entity_poly.type
_entity_poly.pdbx_seq_one_letter_code
_entity_poly.pdbx_strand_id
1 'polypeptide(L)'
;MNYKSFIFIFLVLFVYGCGPSMDNKNKKLNFDIENKYKNSGFALIYNDNLSDIKKIEPRSLMIYHKSLKKKSMVKITNPINGLSLIAEVKSNKIEFSNFYNSVLSLRIAETLDLDHNEPYVNIILISKNSTFVAKKAKTYEEESVVAEKAPVDGI
;
A
#
# COMPACT_ATOMS: atom_id res chain seq x y z
N MET A 1 61.91 -17.65 30.85
CA MET A 1 60.64 -17.60 30.13
C MET A 1 60.77 -16.57 29.01
N ASN A 2 60.83 -17.04 27.75
CA ASN A 2 61.27 -16.21 26.62
C ASN A 2 60.22 -15.18 26.25
N TYR A 3 60.57 -13.89 26.22
CA TYR A 3 59.71 -12.78 25.88
C TYR A 3 58.99 -12.95 24.53
N LYS A 4 59.58 -13.71 23.63
CA LYS A 4 58.95 -14.10 22.35
C LYS A 4 57.66 -14.92 22.50
N SER A 5 57.59 -15.78 23.53
CA SER A 5 56.40 -16.58 23.83
C SER A 5 55.26 -15.71 24.41
N PHE A 6 55.62 -14.64 25.15
CA PHE A 6 54.66 -13.71 25.72
C PHE A 6 54.04 -12.80 24.63
N ILE A 7 54.81 -12.39 23.65
CA ILE A 7 54.34 -11.61 22.51
C ILE A 7 53.36 -12.43 21.65
N PHE A 8 53.66 -13.73 21.49
CA PHE A 8 52.78 -14.61 20.70
C PHE A 8 51.43 -14.83 21.37
N ILE A 9 51.41 -14.98 22.69
CA ILE A 9 50.17 -15.11 23.46
C ILE A 9 49.34 -13.81 23.41
N PHE A 10 50.03 -12.65 23.47
CA PHE A 10 49.36 -11.35 23.38
C PHE A 10 48.76 -11.10 22.00
N LEU A 11 49.43 -11.57 20.93
CA LEU A 11 48.94 -11.44 19.55
C LEU A 11 47.73 -12.31 19.28
N VAL A 12 47.65 -13.51 19.89
CA VAL A 12 46.50 -14.42 19.75
C VAL A 12 45.25 -13.86 20.46
N LEU A 13 45.41 -13.12 21.54
CA LEU A 13 44.29 -12.50 22.26
C LEU A 13 43.63 -11.37 21.47
N PHE A 14 44.32 -10.71 20.56
CA PHE A 14 43.74 -9.67 19.71
C PHE A 14 42.89 -10.21 18.55
N VAL A 15 43.04 -11.48 18.20
CA VAL A 15 42.27 -12.10 17.10
C VAL A 15 40.87 -12.55 17.52
N TYR A 16 40.63 -12.70 18.84
CA TYR A 16 39.33 -13.04 19.39
C TYR A 16 38.49 -11.80 19.78
N GLY A 17 38.70 -10.68 19.10
CA GLY A 17 37.81 -9.55 19.15
C GLY A 17 36.45 -9.94 18.52
N CYS A 18 35.61 -10.58 19.31
CA CYS A 18 34.22 -10.81 18.95
C CYS A 18 33.54 -9.44 18.88
N GLY A 19 33.51 -8.86 17.66
CA GLY A 19 32.68 -7.69 17.40
C GLY A 19 31.22 -8.05 17.73
N PRO A 20 30.45 -7.16 18.40
CA PRO A 20 29.04 -7.38 18.56
C PRO A 20 28.45 -7.51 17.16
N SER A 21 27.94 -8.69 16.81
CA SER A 21 27.10 -8.85 15.64
C SER A 21 25.89 -7.95 15.91
N MET A 22 25.88 -6.76 15.29
CA MET A 22 24.62 -6.03 15.11
C MET A 22 23.75 -6.95 14.27
N ASP A 23 22.92 -7.73 14.97
CA ASP A 23 21.74 -8.35 14.40
C ASP A 23 20.88 -7.18 13.89
N ASN A 24 21.25 -6.69 12.72
CA ASN A 24 20.37 -5.89 11.90
C ASN A 24 19.25 -6.86 11.51
N LYS A 25 18.31 -7.04 12.44
CA LYS A 25 16.97 -7.50 12.15
C LYS A 25 16.37 -6.43 11.23
N ASN A 26 16.91 -6.37 10.01
CA ASN A 26 16.16 -5.92 8.86
C ASN A 26 14.93 -6.84 8.86
N LYS A 27 13.93 -6.44 9.61
CA LYS A 27 12.57 -6.88 9.44
C LYS A 27 12.29 -6.54 8.00
N LYS A 28 12.70 -7.44 7.08
CA LYS A 28 12.16 -7.43 5.73
C LYS A 28 10.67 -7.42 5.99
N LEU A 29 10.04 -6.27 5.78
CA LEU A 29 8.63 -6.18 5.56
C LEU A 29 8.41 -7.08 4.35
N ASN A 30 8.29 -8.37 4.60
CA ASN A 30 7.73 -9.30 3.65
C ASN A 30 6.28 -8.81 3.53
N PHE A 31 6.12 -7.82 2.68
CA PHE A 31 4.83 -7.65 2.08
C PHE A 31 4.59 -8.99 1.39
N ASP A 32 3.63 -9.74 1.89
CA ASP A 32 3.12 -10.91 1.20
C ASP A 32 2.63 -10.47 -0.18
N ILE A 33 3.58 -10.34 -1.11
CA ILE A 33 3.33 -9.97 -2.51
C ILE A 33 2.69 -11.18 -3.21
N GLU A 34 2.82 -12.36 -2.63
CA GLU A 34 2.51 -13.64 -3.27
C GLU A 34 1.02 -13.88 -3.55
N ASN A 35 0.10 -13.16 -2.94
CA ASN A 35 -1.34 -13.31 -3.16
C ASN A 35 -2.05 -11.98 -3.47
N LYS A 36 -1.36 -10.99 -4.03
CA LYS A 36 -2.03 -9.77 -4.46
C LYS A 36 -2.81 -10.05 -5.75
N TYR A 37 -4.10 -9.77 -5.70
CA TYR A 37 -4.94 -9.80 -6.88
C TYR A 37 -4.29 -8.98 -8.00
N LYS A 38 -4.09 -9.62 -9.15
CA LYS A 38 -3.61 -9.00 -10.37
C LYS A 38 -4.56 -9.39 -11.52
N ASN A 39 -5.01 -8.41 -12.27
CA ASN A 39 -5.87 -8.60 -13.44
C ASN A 39 -5.43 -7.66 -14.55
N SER A 40 -5.45 -8.14 -15.77
CA SER A 40 -5.17 -7.37 -16.98
C SER A 40 -6.33 -7.54 -17.95
N GLY A 41 -6.75 -6.47 -18.58
CA GLY A 41 -7.86 -6.54 -19.54
C GLY A 41 -8.38 -5.17 -19.92
N PHE A 42 -9.38 -5.19 -20.80
CA PHE A 42 -10.05 -3.96 -21.22
C PHE A 42 -10.88 -3.38 -20.07
N ALA A 43 -10.83 -2.07 -19.94
CA ALA A 43 -11.66 -1.31 -19.02
C ALA A 43 -12.77 -0.60 -19.80
N LEU A 44 -13.81 -0.17 -19.10
CA LEU A 44 -14.83 0.71 -19.63
C LEU A 44 -14.62 2.11 -19.04
N ILE A 45 -14.49 3.13 -19.87
CA ILE A 45 -14.43 4.50 -19.39
C ILE A 45 -15.87 4.97 -19.15
N TYR A 46 -16.14 5.40 -17.90
CA TYR A 46 -17.48 5.89 -17.56
C TYR A 46 -17.81 7.16 -18.32
N ASN A 47 -18.97 7.17 -18.92
CA ASN A 47 -19.60 8.35 -19.51
C ASN A 47 -21.08 8.41 -19.09
N ASP A 48 -21.70 9.57 -19.20
CA ASP A 48 -23.10 9.78 -18.76
C ASP A 48 -24.14 9.03 -19.64
N ASN A 49 -23.72 8.46 -20.76
CA ASN A 49 -24.60 7.66 -21.63
C ASN A 49 -24.78 6.22 -21.10
N LEU A 50 -24.03 5.81 -20.10
CA LEU A 50 -24.13 4.50 -19.47
C LEU A 50 -25.19 4.51 -18.37
N SER A 51 -26.48 4.53 -18.76
CA SER A 51 -27.63 4.64 -17.85
C SER A 51 -27.69 3.52 -16.80
N ASP A 52 -27.20 2.32 -17.15
CA ASP A 52 -27.28 1.13 -16.28
C ASP A 52 -26.17 1.10 -15.23
N ILE A 53 -25.17 1.95 -15.37
CA ILE A 53 -24.02 2.00 -14.47
C ILE A 53 -24.18 3.19 -13.53
N LYS A 54 -24.17 2.92 -12.23
CA LYS A 54 -24.20 3.98 -11.22
C LYS A 54 -23.13 5.02 -11.46
N LYS A 55 -23.48 6.30 -11.35
CA LYS A 55 -22.59 7.43 -11.64
C LYS A 55 -21.27 7.38 -10.86
N ILE A 56 -20.15 7.46 -11.61
CA ILE A 56 -18.81 7.77 -11.07
C ILE A 56 -18.57 9.26 -11.29
N GLU A 57 -18.07 9.93 -10.24
CA GLU A 57 -17.63 11.32 -10.37
C GLU A 57 -16.45 11.40 -11.37
N PRO A 58 -16.59 12.14 -12.49
CA PRO A 58 -15.58 12.13 -13.56
C PRO A 58 -14.18 12.53 -13.09
N ARG A 59 -14.08 13.45 -12.12
CA ARG A 59 -12.81 13.97 -11.57
C ARG A 59 -12.23 13.11 -10.44
N SER A 60 -12.90 12.04 -10.02
CA SER A 60 -12.43 11.17 -8.95
C SER A 60 -11.38 10.17 -9.43
N LEU A 61 -10.59 9.62 -8.51
CA LEU A 61 -9.74 8.46 -8.75
C LEU A 61 -10.46 7.20 -8.24
N MET A 62 -11.65 6.93 -8.77
CA MET A 62 -12.49 5.80 -8.37
C MET A 62 -12.77 4.88 -9.54
N ILE A 63 -12.94 3.59 -9.21
CA ILE A 63 -13.32 2.55 -10.15
C ILE A 63 -14.47 1.69 -9.63
N TYR A 64 -15.17 1.02 -10.55
CA TYR A 64 -15.94 -0.16 -10.24
C TYR A 64 -15.18 -1.41 -10.65
N HIS A 65 -15.26 -2.45 -9.82
CA HIS A 65 -14.60 -3.71 -10.07
C HIS A 65 -15.42 -4.87 -9.50
N LYS A 66 -15.61 -5.95 -10.26
CA LYS A 66 -16.53 -7.06 -9.85
C LYS A 66 -16.04 -7.84 -8.64
N SER A 67 -14.74 -8.08 -8.53
CA SER A 67 -14.18 -9.00 -7.53
C SER A 67 -13.56 -8.31 -6.31
N LEU A 68 -13.16 -7.04 -6.44
CA LEU A 68 -12.49 -6.32 -5.36
C LEU A 68 -13.48 -5.65 -4.43
N LYS A 69 -13.24 -5.75 -3.13
CA LYS A 69 -14.11 -5.14 -2.11
C LYS A 69 -14.09 -3.61 -2.21
N LYS A 70 -15.23 -3.00 -1.86
CA LYS A 70 -15.34 -1.55 -1.70
C LYS A 70 -14.25 -1.00 -0.78
N LYS A 71 -13.71 0.17 -1.09
CA LYS A 71 -12.60 0.85 -0.39
C LYS A 71 -11.24 0.13 -0.46
N SER A 72 -11.09 -0.87 -1.33
CA SER A 72 -9.77 -1.40 -1.65
C SER A 72 -8.99 -0.39 -2.49
N MET A 73 -7.68 -0.31 -2.25
CA MET A 73 -6.78 0.51 -3.06
C MET A 73 -6.10 -0.35 -4.11
N VAL A 74 -6.10 0.13 -5.33
CA VAL A 74 -5.51 -0.57 -6.47
C VAL A 74 -4.52 0.33 -7.20
N LYS A 75 -3.45 -0.27 -7.72
CA LYS A 75 -2.57 0.37 -8.70
C LYS A 75 -3.08 0.00 -10.07
N ILE A 76 -3.37 1.00 -10.89
CA ILE A 76 -3.76 0.86 -12.29
C ILE A 76 -2.59 1.32 -13.13
N THR A 77 -2.22 0.53 -14.13
CA THR A 77 -1.10 0.84 -15.03
C THR A 77 -1.55 0.67 -16.47
N ASN A 78 -1.25 1.65 -17.28
CA ASN A 78 -1.32 1.52 -18.74
C ASN A 78 -0.07 0.75 -19.22
N PRO A 79 -0.20 -0.46 -19.75
CA PRO A 79 0.96 -1.26 -20.15
C PRO A 79 1.70 -0.73 -21.38
N ILE A 80 1.08 0.16 -22.16
CA ILE A 80 1.65 0.70 -23.39
C ILE A 80 2.71 1.76 -23.06
N ASN A 81 2.39 2.69 -22.15
CA ASN A 81 3.26 3.83 -21.82
C ASN A 81 3.88 3.72 -20.40
N GLY A 82 3.48 2.73 -19.59
CA GLY A 82 3.99 2.51 -18.24
C GLY A 82 3.44 3.48 -17.17
N LEU A 83 2.60 4.45 -17.53
CA LEU A 83 1.98 5.35 -16.57
C LEU A 83 1.13 4.57 -15.57
N SER A 84 1.16 4.98 -14.32
CA SER A 84 0.39 4.32 -13.28
C SER A 84 -0.11 5.29 -12.23
N LEU A 85 -1.25 4.98 -11.63
CA LEU A 85 -1.83 5.72 -10.51
C LEU A 85 -2.48 4.77 -9.52
N ILE A 86 -2.82 5.32 -8.35
CA ILE A 86 -3.56 4.61 -7.32
C ILE A 86 -5.00 5.10 -7.33
N ALA A 87 -5.95 4.15 -7.34
CA ALA A 87 -7.38 4.42 -7.32
C ALA A 87 -8.09 3.62 -6.23
N GLU A 88 -9.26 4.09 -5.82
CA GLU A 88 -10.13 3.41 -4.85
C GLU A 88 -11.26 2.66 -5.55
N VAL A 89 -11.55 1.45 -5.08
CA VAL A 89 -12.72 0.69 -5.52
C VAL A 89 -13.97 1.25 -4.84
N LYS A 90 -14.84 1.90 -5.61
CA LYS A 90 -16.10 2.49 -5.13
C LYS A 90 -17.15 1.42 -4.81
N SER A 91 -17.25 0.39 -5.64
CA SER A 91 -18.20 -0.72 -5.45
C SER A 91 -17.80 -1.94 -6.28
N ASN A 92 -18.24 -3.12 -5.80
CA ASN A 92 -18.17 -4.39 -6.53
C ASN A 92 -19.56 -4.97 -6.84
N LYS A 93 -20.63 -4.19 -6.61
CA LYS A 93 -22.01 -4.61 -6.81
C LYS A 93 -22.63 -4.04 -8.09
N ILE A 94 -21.81 -3.47 -8.96
CA ILE A 94 -22.24 -2.89 -10.23
C ILE A 94 -22.11 -3.94 -11.32
N GLU A 95 -23.17 -4.13 -12.06
CA GLU A 95 -23.20 -5.00 -13.21
C GLU A 95 -22.75 -4.26 -14.45
N PHE A 96 -21.85 -4.84 -15.21
CA PHE A 96 -21.37 -4.40 -16.51
C PHE A 96 -20.87 -5.62 -17.29
N SER A 97 -20.67 -5.48 -18.60
CA SER A 97 -20.25 -6.59 -19.47
C SER A 97 -19.01 -7.32 -18.90
N ASN A 98 -19.01 -8.65 -19.03
CA ASN A 98 -17.88 -9.50 -18.60
C ASN A 98 -16.63 -9.31 -19.45
N PHE A 99 -16.75 -8.65 -20.58
CA PHE A 99 -15.61 -8.28 -21.42
C PHE A 99 -14.68 -7.30 -20.69
N TYR A 100 -15.24 -6.40 -19.88
CA TYR A 100 -14.46 -5.42 -19.16
C TYR A 100 -14.07 -5.93 -17.76
N ASN A 101 -12.84 -5.64 -17.34
CA ASN A 101 -12.36 -5.94 -16.01
C ASN A 101 -12.80 -4.90 -14.97
N SER A 102 -13.00 -3.67 -15.40
CA SER A 102 -13.35 -2.53 -14.53
C SER A 102 -14.07 -1.43 -15.30
N VAL A 103 -14.71 -0.52 -14.53
CA VAL A 103 -15.19 0.76 -15.05
C VAL A 103 -14.38 1.86 -14.40
N LEU A 104 -13.74 2.71 -15.19
CA LEU A 104 -12.83 3.77 -14.74
C LEU A 104 -13.53 5.12 -14.82
N SER A 105 -13.18 6.05 -13.91
CA SER A 105 -13.53 7.45 -14.08
C SER A 105 -12.78 8.07 -15.26
N LEU A 106 -13.31 9.15 -15.82
CA LEU A 106 -12.68 9.87 -16.93
C LEU A 106 -11.27 10.35 -16.56
N ARG A 107 -11.10 10.90 -15.35
CA ARG A 107 -9.79 11.36 -14.88
C ARG A 107 -8.72 10.27 -14.88
N ILE A 108 -9.06 9.04 -14.54
CA ILE A 108 -8.11 7.92 -14.58
C ILE A 108 -7.66 7.68 -16.02
N ALA A 109 -8.60 7.66 -16.97
CA ALA A 109 -8.30 7.45 -18.39
C ALA A 109 -7.37 8.55 -18.93
N GLU A 110 -7.67 9.81 -18.63
CA GLU A 110 -6.85 10.96 -19.03
C GLU A 110 -5.46 10.93 -18.38
N THR A 111 -5.38 10.64 -17.07
CA THR A 111 -4.09 10.61 -16.34
C THR A 111 -3.17 9.50 -16.82
N LEU A 112 -3.73 8.37 -17.24
CA LEU A 112 -2.98 7.23 -17.75
C LEU A 112 -2.76 7.29 -19.26
N ASP A 113 -3.28 8.33 -19.93
CA ASP A 113 -3.25 8.47 -21.38
C ASP A 113 -3.72 7.17 -22.08
N LEU A 114 -4.93 6.72 -21.69
CA LEU A 114 -5.53 5.52 -22.25
C LEU A 114 -6.19 5.82 -23.60
N ASP A 115 -6.08 4.89 -24.53
CA ASP A 115 -6.93 4.93 -25.73
C ASP A 115 -8.40 4.80 -25.32
N HIS A 116 -9.21 5.78 -25.71
CA HIS A 116 -10.64 5.81 -25.38
C HIS A 116 -11.44 4.72 -26.08
N ASN A 117 -10.97 4.20 -27.20
CA ASN A 117 -11.63 3.14 -27.96
C ASN A 117 -11.29 1.76 -27.40
N GLU A 118 -10.02 1.57 -27.02
CA GLU A 118 -9.51 0.29 -26.51
C GLU A 118 -8.69 0.46 -25.24
N PRO A 119 -9.31 0.94 -24.14
CA PRO A 119 -8.60 1.20 -22.88
C PRO A 119 -8.20 -0.11 -22.22
N TYR A 120 -6.94 -0.49 -22.35
CA TYR A 120 -6.39 -1.70 -21.74
C TYR A 120 -5.55 -1.35 -20.51
N VAL A 121 -5.78 -2.04 -19.38
CA VAL A 121 -5.13 -1.74 -18.10
C VAL A 121 -4.70 -2.98 -17.35
N ASN A 122 -3.64 -2.82 -16.56
CA ASN A 122 -3.23 -3.75 -15.52
C ASN A 122 -3.68 -3.22 -14.15
N ILE A 123 -4.40 -4.02 -13.38
CA ILE A 123 -4.90 -3.68 -12.06
C ILE A 123 -4.25 -4.59 -11.02
N ILE A 124 -3.61 -4.01 -10.02
CA ILE A 124 -2.97 -4.72 -8.90
C ILE A 124 -3.56 -4.21 -7.60
N LEU A 125 -4.05 -5.12 -6.76
CA LEU A 125 -4.52 -4.78 -5.41
C LEU A 125 -3.32 -4.40 -4.54
N ILE A 126 -3.33 -3.18 -3.98
CA ILE A 126 -2.31 -2.70 -3.03
C ILE A 126 -2.71 -3.04 -1.59
N SER A 127 -3.94 -2.65 -1.22
CA SER A 127 -4.48 -2.93 0.11
C SER A 127 -5.95 -3.29 0.03
N LYS A 128 -6.32 -4.32 0.78
CA LYS A 128 -7.73 -4.59 1.06
C LYS A 128 -8.20 -3.51 2.04
N ASN A 129 -9.51 -3.16 1.95
CA ASN A 129 -10.13 -2.22 2.89
C ASN A 129 -9.66 -2.49 4.32
N SER A 130 -8.61 -1.81 4.75
CA SER A 130 -8.21 -1.72 6.13
C SER A 130 -8.88 -0.46 6.66
N THR A 131 -10.00 -0.59 7.33
CA THR A 131 -10.39 0.42 8.30
C THR A 131 -9.21 0.55 9.24
N PHE A 132 -8.48 1.64 9.15
CA PHE A 132 -7.48 1.98 10.15
C PHE A 132 -8.25 2.25 11.44
N VAL A 133 -8.45 1.21 12.22
CA VAL A 133 -8.86 1.37 13.62
C VAL A 133 -7.61 1.86 14.32
N ALA A 134 -7.53 3.17 14.54
CA ALA A 134 -6.52 3.72 15.43
C ALA A 134 -6.63 2.96 16.75
N LYS A 135 -5.69 2.08 17.03
CA LYS A 135 -5.59 1.47 18.35
C LYS A 135 -5.35 2.63 19.31
N LYS A 136 -6.24 2.75 20.32
CA LYS A 136 -6.07 3.71 21.40
C LYS A 136 -4.60 3.68 21.82
N ALA A 137 -3.92 4.81 21.72
CA ALA A 137 -2.55 4.93 22.15
C ALA A 137 -2.48 4.42 23.60
N LYS A 138 -1.58 3.49 23.89
CA LYS A 138 -1.28 3.15 25.28
C LYS A 138 -0.59 4.39 25.86
N THR A 139 -1.32 5.12 26.69
CA THR A 139 -0.74 6.16 27.50
C THR A 139 0.19 5.46 28.47
N TYR A 140 1.47 5.80 28.46
CA TYR A 140 2.40 5.29 29.47
C TYR A 140 1.97 5.83 30.84
N GLU A 141 2.15 5.05 31.89
CA GLU A 141 1.74 5.43 33.24
C GLU A 141 2.31 6.80 33.69
N GLU A 142 3.50 7.14 33.22
CA GLU A 142 4.13 8.45 33.45
C GLU A 142 3.33 9.61 32.84
N GLU A 143 2.74 9.44 31.65
CA GLU A 143 1.91 10.47 31.03
C GLU A 143 0.54 10.62 31.72
N SER A 144 -0.01 9.54 32.27
CA SER A 144 -1.26 9.61 33.02
C SER A 144 -1.10 10.40 34.32
N VAL A 145 0.03 10.23 35.02
CA VAL A 145 0.35 10.95 36.26
C VAL A 145 0.57 12.46 35.98
N VAL A 146 1.11 12.82 34.84
CA VAL A 146 1.28 14.23 34.44
C VAL A 146 -0.07 14.87 34.08
N ALA A 147 -0.94 14.13 33.39
CA ALA A 147 -2.27 14.62 33.03
C ALA A 147 -3.18 14.85 34.27
N GLU A 148 -3.05 14.02 35.32
CA GLU A 148 -3.79 14.21 36.57
C GLU A 148 -3.30 15.40 37.42
N LYS A 149 -2.04 15.82 37.21
CA LYS A 149 -1.44 16.95 37.93
C LYS A 149 -1.59 18.29 37.22
N ALA A 150 -2.10 18.31 36.01
CA ALA A 150 -2.35 19.55 35.28
C ALA A 150 -3.54 20.29 35.97
N PRO A 151 -3.36 21.50 36.51
CA PRO A 151 -4.47 22.24 37.09
C PRO A 151 -5.43 22.60 35.92
N VAL A 152 -6.66 22.10 36.04
CA VAL A 152 -7.76 22.55 35.19
C VAL A 152 -8.23 23.85 35.81
N ASP A 153 -7.60 24.96 35.42
CA ASP A 153 -8.12 26.27 35.75
C ASP A 153 -9.45 26.43 35.01
N GLY A 154 -10.52 26.32 35.81
CA GLY A 154 -11.86 26.58 35.34
C GLY A 154 -11.99 28.07 35.00
N ILE A 155 -12.46 28.31 33.77
CA ILE A 155 -13.03 29.60 33.36
C ILE A 155 -14.53 29.52 33.56
#